data_5468b1569470fa272d5fd2bf085c56d1
#
_entry.id   5468b1569470fa272d5fd2bf085c56d1
#
_cell.length_a   1.000
_cell.length_b   1.000
_cell.length_c   1.000
_cell.angle_alpha   90.00
_cell.angle_beta   90.00
_cell.angle_gamma   90.00
#
_symmetry.space_group_name_H-M   'P 1'
#
loop_
_entity.id
_entity.type
_entity.pdbx_description
1 polymer ?
#
loop_
_entity_poly.entity_id
_entity_poly.type
_entity_poly.pdbx_seq_one_letter_code
_entity_poly.pdbx_strand_id
1 'polypeptide(L)' 'IIKKGMPPKRSLLYDVAKDFLLMIESYFEDAKAFKERGDYVTAFASLNYAYGWIDAGVRLGLFDVGDDDVRFTLAK' A
#
# COMPACT_ATOMS: atom_id res chain seq x y z
N ILE A 1 6.43 -1.90 7.79
CA ILE A 1 5.82 -3.25 7.73
C ILE A 1 5.76 -3.77 6.30
N ILE A 2 5.28 -2.98 5.38
CA ILE A 2 5.18 -3.39 3.97
C ILE A 2 6.55 -3.71 3.39
N LYS A 3 7.53 -2.89 3.67
CA LYS A 3 8.88 -3.07 3.14
C LYS A 3 9.58 -4.30 3.66
N LYS A 4 9.13 -4.81 4.80
CA LYS A 4 9.74 -5.94 5.48
C LYS A 4 9.62 -7.23 4.68
N GLY A 5 8.58 -7.38 3.89
CA GLY A 5 8.34 -8.58 3.12
C GLY A 5 8.65 -8.46 1.64
N MET A 6 9.48 -7.50 1.25
CA MET A 6 9.83 -7.32 -0.16
C MET A 6 10.58 -8.54 -0.71
N PRO A 7 10.33 -8.91 -1.97
CA PRO A 7 11.09 -9.98 -2.63
C PRO A 7 12.57 -9.63 -2.78
N PRO A 8 13.42 -10.60 -3.12
CA PRO A 8 14.84 -10.33 -3.34
C PRO A 8 15.07 -9.22 -4.35
N LYS A 9 16.09 -8.42 -4.10
CA LYS A 9 16.34 -7.18 -4.85
C LYS A 9 16.52 -7.35 -6.35
N ARG A 10 16.99 -8.51 -6.80
CA ARG A 10 17.31 -8.72 -8.22
C ARG A 10 16.25 -9.51 -8.97
N SER A 11 15.05 -9.59 -8.42
CA SER A 11 13.97 -10.31 -9.06
C SER A 11 13.03 -9.36 -9.78
N LEU A 12 12.35 -9.88 -10.79
CA LEU A 12 11.26 -9.13 -11.43
C LEU A 12 10.17 -8.78 -10.42
N LEU A 13 9.90 -9.70 -9.49
CA LEU A 13 8.91 -9.47 -8.45
C LEU A 13 9.30 -8.30 -7.55
N TYR A 14 10.59 -8.10 -7.34
CA TYR A 14 11.04 -6.95 -6.56
C TYR A 14 10.66 -5.65 -7.25
N ASP A 15 10.89 -5.55 -8.55
CA ASP A 15 10.57 -4.36 -9.32
C ASP A 15 9.07 -4.09 -9.31
N VAL A 16 8.27 -5.12 -9.47
CA VAL A 16 6.81 -4.99 -9.41
C VAL A 16 6.36 -4.54 -8.01
N ALA A 17 6.93 -5.15 -6.97
CA ALA A 17 6.62 -4.77 -5.60
C ALA A 17 6.99 -3.31 -5.32
N LYS A 18 8.10 -2.87 -5.87
CA LYS A 18 8.54 -1.49 -5.72
C LYS A 18 7.57 -0.52 -6.41
N ASP A 19 7.07 -0.87 -7.57
CA ASP A 19 6.07 -0.07 -8.27
C ASP A 19 4.78 0.02 -7.47
N PHE A 20 4.31 -1.11 -6.92
CA PHE A 20 3.13 -1.12 -6.07
C PHE A 20 3.32 -0.22 -4.85
N LEU A 21 4.51 -0.28 -4.26
CA LEU A 21 4.80 0.53 -3.08
C LEU A 21 4.77 2.02 -3.43
N LEU A 22 5.31 2.40 -4.58
CA LEU A 22 5.26 3.78 -5.05
C LEU A 22 3.82 4.26 -5.23
N MET A 23 2.97 3.41 -5.80
CA MET A 23 1.55 3.76 -5.96
C MET A 23 0.87 3.94 -4.61
N ILE A 24 1.15 3.04 -3.67
CA ILE A 24 0.58 3.13 -2.33
C ILE A 24 1.00 4.43 -1.65
N GLU A 25 2.28 4.73 -1.70
CA GLU A 25 2.80 5.95 -1.10
C GLU A 25 2.20 7.21 -1.74
N SER A 26 2.06 7.19 -3.06
CA SER A 26 1.45 8.31 -3.79
C SER A 26 0.01 8.57 -3.35
N TYR A 27 -0.78 7.51 -3.20
CA TYR A 27 -2.16 7.66 -2.77
C TYR A 27 -2.25 8.13 -1.31
N PHE A 28 -1.35 7.70 -0.46
CA PHE A 28 -1.31 8.20 0.92
C PHE A 28 -0.96 9.68 0.97
N GLU A 29 -0.01 10.12 0.16
CA GLU A 29 0.35 11.54 0.08
C GLU A 29 -0.81 12.37 -0.45
N ASP A 30 -1.50 11.87 -1.47
CA ASP A 30 -2.68 12.53 -2.01
C ASP A 30 -3.78 12.65 -0.95
N ALA A 31 -4.02 11.58 -0.22
CA ALA A 31 -5.04 11.58 0.83
C ALA A 31 -4.73 12.64 1.88
N LYS A 32 -3.46 12.74 2.27
CA LYS A 32 -3.02 13.73 3.24
C LYS A 32 -3.25 15.15 2.73
N ALA A 33 -2.90 15.40 1.48
CA ALA A 33 -3.08 16.72 0.86
C ALA A 33 -4.56 17.10 0.78
N PHE A 34 -5.41 16.17 0.37
CA PHE A 34 -6.85 16.43 0.30
C PHE A 34 -7.45 16.68 1.67
N LYS A 35 -7.02 15.92 2.66
CA LYS A 35 -7.46 16.09 4.03
C LYS A 35 -7.10 17.49 4.54
N GLU A 36 -5.90 17.95 4.28
CA GLU A 36 -5.45 19.26 4.69
C GLU A 36 -6.27 20.38 4.06
N ARG A 37 -6.80 20.14 2.87
CA ARG A 37 -7.69 21.10 2.19
C ARG A 37 -9.14 20.99 2.61
N GLY A 38 -9.46 20.05 3.49
CA GLY A 38 -10.82 19.81 3.93
C GLY A 38 -11.65 18.95 2.99
N ASP A 39 -11.05 18.40 1.96
CA ASP A 39 -11.73 17.52 1.01
C ASP A 39 -11.66 16.08 1.49
N TYR A 40 -12.49 15.76 2.48
CA TYR A 40 -12.47 14.46 3.13
C TYR A 40 -12.98 13.33 2.24
N VAL A 41 -13.89 13.62 1.33
CA VAL A 41 -14.42 12.61 0.42
C VAL A 41 -13.32 12.12 -0.51
N THR A 42 -12.59 13.04 -1.12
CA THR A 42 -11.49 12.68 -2.02
C THR A 42 -10.34 12.04 -1.25
N ALA A 43 -10.06 12.51 -0.04
CA ALA A 43 -9.05 11.91 0.82
C ALA A 43 -9.39 10.45 1.12
N PHE A 44 -10.65 10.17 1.45
CA PHE A 44 -11.13 8.82 1.72
C PHE A 44 -11.00 7.93 0.49
N ALA A 45 -11.37 8.44 -0.68
CA ALA A 45 -11.22 7.69 -1.92
C ALA A 45 -9.75 7.34 -2.20
N SER A 46 -8.84 8.28 -1.97
CA SER A 46 -7.41 8.03 -2.15
C SER A 46 -6.91 6.93 -1.22
N LEU A 47 -7.38 6.92 0.03
CA LEU A 47 -7.03 5.86 0.98
C LEU A 47 -7.55 4.50 0.52
N ASN A 48 -8.77 4.47 -0.02
CA ASN A 48 -9.33 3.23 -0.54
C ASN A 48 -8.50 2.67 -1.71
N TYR A 49 -8.02 3.53 -2.57
CA TYR A 49 -7.12 3.10 -3.65
C TYR A 49 -5.82 2.56 -3.08
N ALA A 50 -5.24 3.21 -2.09
CA ALA A 50 -4.03 2.73 -1.44
C ALA A 50 -4.25 1.33 -0.85
N TYR A 51 -5.35 1.13 -0.15
CA TYR A 51 -5.67 -0.18 0.43
C TYR A 51 -5.88 -1.23 -0.65
N GLY A 52 -6.47 -0.86 -1.77
CA GLY A 52 -6.62 -1.77 -2.91
C GLY A 52 -5.28 -2.26 -3.43
N TRP A 53 -4.31 -1.36 -3.58
CA TRP A 53 -2.98 -1.73 -4.02
C TRP A 53 -2.26 -2.61 -3.00
N ILE A 54 -2.42 -2.31 -1.71
CA ILE A 54 -1.84 -3.12 -0.65
C ILE A 54 -2.44 -4.54 -0.68
N ASP A 55 -3.75 -4.63 -0.75
CA ASP A 55 -4.42 -5.92 -0.80
C ASP A 55 -4.00 -6.73 -2.02
N ALA A 56 -3.95 -6.11 -3.18
CA ALA A 56 -3.49 -6.76 -4.40
C ALA A 56 -2.05 -7.24 -4.26
N GLY A 57 -1.19 -6.41 -3.68
CA GLY A 57 0.21 -6.78 -3.48
C GLY A 57 0.37 -7.99 -2.56
N VAL A 58 -0.41 -8.03 -1.49
CA VAL A 58 -0.38 -9.17 -0.57
C VAL A 58 -0.87 -10.44 -1.26
N ARG A 59 -1.95 -10.35 -2.00
CA ARG A 59 -2.52 -11.50 -2.72
C ARG A 59 -1.59 -12.05 -3.79
N LEU A 60 -0.83 -11.16 -4.43
CA LEU A 60 0.15 -11.58 -5.44
C LEU A 60 1.45 -12.10 -4.83
N GLY A 61 1.58 -12.03 -3.52
CA GLY A 61 2.79 -12.46 -2.84
C GLY A 61 3.94 -11.46 -2.95
N LEU A 62 3.64 -10.21 -3.32
CA LEU A 62 4.64 -9.16 -3.40
C LEU A 62 5.10 -8.67 -2.04
N PHE A 63 4.22 -8.74 -1.05
CA PHE A 63 4.50 -8.32 0.31
C PHE A 63 4.23 -9.47 1.25
N ASP A 64 5.17 -9.71 2.16
CA ASP A 64 5.00 -10.70 3.22
C ASP A 64 4.76 -9.91 4.52
N VAL A 65 3.57 -10.01 5.03
CA VAL A 65 3.18 -9.26 6.21
C VAL A 65 3.27 -10.09 7.49
N GLY A 66 3.53 -11.39 7.38
CA GLY A 66 3.77 -12.26 8.52
C GLY A 66 2.60 -12.34 9.49
N ASP A 67 2.90 -12.70 10.73
CA ASP A 67 1.87 -12.86 11.76
C ASP A 67 1.30 -11.52 12.25
N ASP A 68 2.05 -10.45 12.09
CA ASP A 68 1.57 -9.10 12.41
C ASP A 68 0.51 -8.63 11.44
N ASP A 69 0.33 -9.38 10.41
CA ASP A 69 -0.56 -9.16 9.32
C ASP A 69 -2.00 -8.99 9.75
N VAL A 70 -2.38 -9.65 10.80
CA VAL A 70 -3.76 -9.57 11.28
C VAL A 70 -4.17 -8.12 11.48
N ARG A 71 -3.32 -7.31 12.11
CA ARG A 71 -3.61 -5.90 12.31
C ARG A 71 -3.57 -5.12 11.01
N PHE A 72 -2.62 -5.44 10.14
CA PHE A 72 -2.52 -4.78 8.86
C PHE A 72 -3.74 -5.09 8.01
N THR A 73 -4.17 -6.34 8.00
CA THR A 73 -5.35 -6.76 7.27
C THR A 73 -6.60 -6.09 7.79
N LEU A 74 -6.71 -5.92 9.10
CA LEU A 74 -7.85 -5.25 9.71
C LEU A 74 -7.88 -3.76 9.39
N ALA A 75 -6.76 -3.20 9.01
CA ALA A 75 -6.71 -1.80 8.59
C ALA A 75 -7.42 -1.57 7.26
N LYS A 76 -7.66 -2.62 6.52
CA LYS A 76 -8.48 -2.50 5.33
C LYS A 76 -9.89 -2.19 5.75
#